data_eb17e9f1cac6c89a2d442b65b72ccad8
#
_entry.id   eb17e9f1cac6c89a2d442b65b72ccad8
#
_cell.length_a   1.000
_cell.length_b   1.000
_cell.length_c   1.000
_cell.angle_alpha   90.00
_cell.angle_beta   90.00
_cell.angle_gamma   90.00
#
_symmetry.space_group_name_H-M   'P 1'
#
loop_
_entity.id
_entity.type
_entity.pdbx_description
1 polymer ?
#
loop_
_entity_poly.entity_id
_entity_poly.type
_entity_poly.pdbx_seq_one_letter_code
_entity_poly.pdbx_strand_id
1 'polypeptide(L)'
;MSEVPVEEASSEETPCGRYITSDGWFVLNLADALAVRNEEKGGAMYPLEPREQPFSDVGVNVRVVWPGDPSALYHSEGVQEGFLVLAGECTLIVEEQERPLRQWDYFHCPADTRHVIVGAGDGPCAILMIGARPEVETIRYPVSEVAAKYGASAAKETDDPDEAYADWPGEYLPMRLTWPLDADAKP
;
A
#
# COMPACT_ATOMS: atom_id res chain seq x y z
N MET A 1 6.74 -38.53 12.64
CA MET A 1 5.60 -37.78 12.06
C MET A 1 6.01 -37.44 10.64
N SER A 2 5.28 -37.94 9.61
CA SER A 2 5.54 -37.50 8.24
C SER A 2 5.07 -36.07 8.11
N GLU A 3 5.99 -35.16 7.81
CA GLU A 3 5.65 -33.81 7.43
C GLU A 3 4.82 -33.86 6.15
N VAL A 4 3.60 -33.35 6.19
CA VAL A 4 2.80 -33.16 4.98
C VAL A 4 3.42 -31.94 4.28
N PRO A 5 3.83 -32.06 3.01
CA PRO A 5 4.37 -30.92 2.28
C PRO A 5 3.35 -29.79 2.20
N VAL A 6 3.82 -28.55 2.31
CA VAL A 6 2.98 -27.39 2.02
C VAL A 6 2.69 -27.38 0.52
N GLU A 7 1.43 -27.27 0.14
CA GLU A 7 1.00 -27.27 -1.26
C GLU A 7 1.17 -25.88 -1.90
N GLU A 8 1.22 -25.84 -3.23
CA GLU A 8 1.21 -24.59 -3.98
C GLU A 8 -0.18 -23.96 -3.93
N ALA A 9 -0.23 -22.66 -3.70
CA ALA A 9 -1.46 -21.89 -3.66
C ALA A 9 -2.16 -21.88 -5.03
N SER A 10 -3.48 -21.90 -5.02
CA SER A 10 -4.28 -21.68 -6.23
C SER A 10 -4.25 -20.23 -6.65
N SER A 11 -4.39 -20.00 -7.97
CA SER A 11 -4.47 -18.66 -8.52
C SER A 11 -5.49 -18.61 -9.64
N GLU A 12 -6.03 -17.41 -9.91
CA GLU A 12 -6.91 -17.15 -11.05
C GLU A 12 -6.29 -16.13 -11.99
N GLU A 13 -6.46 -16.35 -13.29
CA GLU A 13 -6.08 -15.44 -14.37
C GLU A 13 -7.29 -14.59 -14.79
N THR A 14 -7.08 -13.29 -14.91
CA THR A 14 -8.06 -12.33 -15.42
C THR A 14 -7.45 -11.49 -16.54
N PRO A 15 -8.25 -10.73 -17.31
CA PRO A 15 -7.70 -9.74 -18.24
C PRO A 15 -6.78 -8.69 -17.57
N CYS A 16 -6.99 -8.46 -16.27
CA CYS A 16 -6.20 -7.50 -15.46
C CYS A 16 -4.98 -8.12 -14.77
N GLY A 17 -4.75 -9.44 -14.91
CA GLY A 17 -3.61 -10.14 -14.33
C GLY A 17 -4.03 -11.29 -13.40
N ARG A 18 -3.03 -11.91 -12.80
CA ARG A 18 -3.16 -13.05 -11.89
C ARG A 18 -3.30 -12.59 -10.45
N TYR A 19 -4.13 -13.27 -9.68
CA TYR A 19 -4.21 -13.11 -8.23
C TYR A 19 -4.29 -14.47 -7.52
N ILE A 20 -3.84 -14.52 -6.27
CA ILE A 20 -3.78 -15.73 -5.45
C ILE A 20 -5.13 -15.91 -4.75
N THR A 21 -5.64 -17.16 -4.73
CA THR A 21 -6.99 -17.49 -4.23
C THR A 21 -7.02 -18.43 -3.03
N SER A 22 -5.88 -19.05 -2.68
CA SER A 22 -5.81 -19.95 -1.52
C SER A 22 -4.50 -19.77 -0.76
N ASP A 23 -4.46 -20.30 0.46
CA ASP A 23 -3.22 -20.47 1.22
C ASP A 23 -2.26 -21.46 0.52
N GLY A 24 -0.96 -21.35 0.84
CA GLY A 24 0.10 -22.17 0.28
C GLY A 24 1.31 -21.30 -0.16
N TRP A 25 2.34 -21.97 -0.69
CA TRP A 25 3.45 -21.22 -1.29
C TRP A 25 3.14 -20.84 -2.75
N PHE A 26 3.65 -19.70 -3.20
CA PHE A 26 3.50 -19.25 -4.59
C PHE A 26 4.69 -18.38 -5.03
N VAL A 27 4.78 -18.23 -6.36
CA VAL A 27 5.66 -17.24 -7.01
C VAL A 27 4.79 -16.39 -7.92
N LEU A 28 4.82 -15.07 -7.72
CA LEU A 28 4.05 -14.10 -8.48
C LEU A 28 4.97 -13.01 -9.01
N ASN A 29 4.99 -12.82 -10.33
CA ASN A 29 5.65 -11.68 -10.95
C ASN A 29 4.67 -10.49 -10.97
N LEU A 30 5.08 -9.33 -10.47
CA LEU A 30 4.23 -8.14 -10.44
C LEU A 30 3.79 -7.68 -11.85
N ALA A 31 4.57 -7.94 -12.89
CA ALA A 31 4.19 -7.64 -14.26
C ALA A 31 2.97 -8.47 -14.75
N ASP A 32 2.74 -9.62 -14.12
CA ASP A 32 1.63 -10.52 -14.43
C ASP A 32 0.50 -10.42 -13.37
N ALA A 33 0.74 -9.73 -12.27
CA ALA A 33 -0.19 -9.65 -11.17
C ALA A 33 -1.34 -8.66 -11.45
N LEU A 34 -2.51 -8.96 -10.89
CA LEU A 34 -3.63 -8.05 -10.84
C LEU A 34 -3.31 -6.93 -9.83
N ALA A 35 -3.47 -5.69 -10.26
CA ALA A 35 -3.53 -4.53 -9.37
C ALA A 35 -4.97 -4.07 -9.19
N VAL A 36 -5.23 -3.35 -8.11
CA VAL A 36 -6.48 -2.59 -7.92
C VAL A 36 -6.15 -1.12 -7.81
N ARG A 37 -6.98 -0.26 -8.36
CA ARG A 37 -6.78 1.19 -8.37
C ARG A 37 -8.05 1.92 -8.01
N ASN A 38 -7.90 2.96 -7.22
CA ASN A 38 -8.88 4.03 -7.13
C ASN A 38 -8.54 5.09 -8.20
N GLU A 39 -9.49 5.41 -9.08
CA GLU A 39 -9.25 6.31 -10.20
C GLU A 39 -9.06 7.77 -9.78
N GLU A 40 -9.61 8.14 -8.62
CA GLU A 40 -9.61 9.51 -8.15
C GLU A 40 -8.46 9.78 -7.16
N LYS A 41 -8.12 8.80 -6.30
CA LYS A 41 -7.17 9.01 -5.20
C LYS A 41 -6.59 7.68 -4.68
N GLY A 42 -5.40 7.73 -4.07
CA GLY A 42 -4.80 6.57 -3.40
C GLY A 42 -3.95 5.68 -4.30
N GLY A 43 -3.83 6.01 -5.57
CA GLY A 43 -2.99 5.25 -6.49
C GLY A 43 -3.48 3.83 -6.75
N ALA A 44 -2.55 2.92 -7.07
CA ALA A 44 -2.81 1.51 -7.28
C ALA A 44 -2.13 0.64 -6.22
N MET A 45 -2.66 -0.57 -6.02
CA MET A 45 -2.12 -1.54 -5.06
C MET A 45 -2.11 -2.93 -5.68
N TYR A 46 -1.03 -3.67 -5.46
CA TYR A 46 -0.95 -5.10 -5.69
C TYR A 46 -1.21 -5.84 -4.38
N PRO A 47 -2.38 -6.47 -4.20
CA PRO A 47 -2.61 -7.38 -3.09
C PRO A 47 -1.81 -8.66 -3.34
N LEU A 48 -0.79 -8.90 -2.51
CA LEU A 48 0.09 -10.08 -2.67
C LEU A 48 -0.39 -11.28 -1.86
N GLU A 49 -1.53 -11.19 -1.23
CA GLU A 49 -2.10 -12.22 -0.38
C GLU A 49 -3.54 -12.55 -0.80
N PRO A 50 -4.00 -13.78 -0.55
CA PRO A 50 -5.38 -14.16 -0.83
C PRO A 50 -6.35 -13.32 -0.01
N ARG A 51 -7.40 -12.79 -0.66
CA ARG A 51 -8.39 -11.94 0.01
C ARG A 51 -9.10 -12.63 1.17
N GLU A 52 -9.45 -13.92 0.98
CA GLU A 52 -10.21 -14.70 1.96
C GLU A 52 -9.31 -15.35 3.04
N GLN A 53 -7.99 -15.36 2.82
CA GLN A 53 -7.02 -15.98 3.70
C GLN A 53 -5.75 -15.13 3.77
N PRO A 54 -5.82 -13.94 4.40
CA PRO A 54 -4.66 -13.07 4.53
C PRO A 54 -3.56 -13.74 5.36
N PHE A 55 -2.30 -13.34 5.14
CA PHE A 55 -1.16 -13.85 5.90
C PHE A 55 -1.33 -13.55 7.41
N SER A 56 -0.94 -14.50 8.26
CA SER A 56 -1.17 -14.42 9.71
C SER A 56 -0.28 -13.42 10.43
N ASP A 57 0.99 -13.32 9.99
CA ASP A 57 2.02 -12.63 10.77
C ASP A 57 2.36 -11.25 10.20
N VAL A 58 2.28 -11.10 8.89
CA VAL A 58 2.61 -9.87 8.18
C VAL A 58 1.64 -9.61 7.03
N GLY A 59 1.26 -8.36 6.82
CA GLY A 59 0.63 -7.90 5.59
C GLY A 59 1.71 -7.44 4.61
N VAL A 60 1.58 -7.81 3.33
CA VAL A 60 2.53 -7.41 2.29
C VAL A 60 1.77 -6.91 1.07
N ASN A 61 2.10 -5.73 0.59
CA ASN A 61 1.57 -5.22 -0.68
C ASN A 61 2.61 -4.35 -1.40
N VAL A 62 2.37 -4.07 -2.67
CA VAL A 62 3.10 -3.03 -3.39
C VAL A 62 2.11 -1.93 -3.76
N ARG A 63 2.38 -0.73 -3.27
CA ARG A 63 1.62 0.47 -3.61
C ARG A 63 2.31 1.20 -4.75
N VAL A 64 1.54 1.69 -5.72
CA VAL A 64 2.02 2.57 -6.79
C VAL A 64 1.25 3.88 -6.70
N VAL A 65 1.97 4.98 -6.51
CA VAL A 65 1.40 6.34 -6.41
C VAL A 65 1.97 7.23 -7.50
N TRP A 66 1.13 8.10 -8.08
CA TRP A 66 1.56 9.11 -9.05
C TRP A 66 1.90 10.42 -8.34
N PRO A 67 2.64 11.34 -8.99
CA PRO A 67 2.99 12.62 -8.38
C PRO A 67 1.76 13.35 -7.82
N GLY A 68 1.80 13.67 -6.53
CA GLY A 68 0.70 14.29 -5.79
C GLY A 68 -0.33 13.35 -5.19
N ASP A 69 -0.37 12.07 -5.60
CA ASP A 69 -1.32 11.09 -5.06
C ASP A 69 -0.81 10.55 -3.70
N PRO A 70 -1.58 10.64 -2.62
CA PRO A 70 -1.24 10.00 -1.35
C PRO A 70 -1.53 8.50 -1.39
N SER A 71 -0.71 7.70 -0.71
CA SER A 71 -0.93 6.25 -0.58
C SER A 71 -2.12 5.89 0.33
N ALA A 72 -2.41 6.75 1.30
CA ALA A 72 -3.44 6.59 2.33
C ALA A 72 -3.74 7.95 2.98
N LEU A 73 -4.54 7.98 4.03
CA LEU A 73 -4.58 9.10 4.98
C LEU A 73 -3.41 9.00 5.96
N TYR A 74 -2.96 10.13 6.47
CA TYR A 74 -1.97 10.23 7.54
C TYR A 74 -2.47 9.52 8.79
N HIS A 75 -1.74 8.53 9.25
CA HIS A 75 -2.15 7.64 10.33
C HIS A 75 -0.95 7.11 11.11
N SER A 76 -1.22 6.43 12.21
CA SER A 76 -0.28 5.56 12.89
C SER A 76 -0.94 4.23 13.21
N GLU A 77 -0.14 3.17 13.19
CA GLU A 77 -0.55 1.83 13.59
C GLU A 77 0.20 1.40 14.86
N GLY A 78 -0.45 0.62 15.72
CA GLY A 78 0.15 0.09 16.94
C GLY A 78 1.15 -1.05 16.70
N VAL A 79 1.66 -1.18 15.47
CA VAL A 79 2.61 -2.20 15.03
C VAL A 79 3.75 -1.60 14.25
N GLN A 80 4.79 -2.41 14.07
CA GLN A 80 5.92 -2.04 13.22
C GLN A 80 5.58 -2.25 11.75
N GLU A 81 6.01 -1.29 10.91
CA GLU A 81 5.93 -1.37 9.47
C GLU A 81 7.29 -1.11 8.81
N GLY A 82 7.39 -1.45 7.54
CA GLY A 82 8.56 -1.19 6.72
C GLY A 82 8.18 -0.84 5.29
N PHE A 83 8.87 0.15 4.71
CA PHE A 83 8.58 0.67 3.38
C PHE A 83 9.87 0.74 2.58
N LEU A 84 9.92 0.06 1.43
CA LEU A 84 11.05 0.11 0.51
C LEU A 84 10.61 0.69 -0.83
N VAL A 85 11.23 1.78 -1.25
CA VAL A 85 11.00 2.36 -2.57
C VAL A 85 11.64 1.47 -3.64
N LEU A 86 10.82 0.82 -4.46
CA LEU A 86 11.27 -0.06 -5.54
C LEU A 86 11.60 0.70 -6.82
N ALA A 87 10.86 1.79 -7.11
CA ALA A 87 11.06 2.62 -8.29
C ALA A 87 10.47 4.02 -8.05
N GLY A 88 10.98 5.02 -8.76
CA GLY A 88 10.48 6.40 -8.71
C GLY A 88 10.88 7.16 -7.45
N GLU A 89 10.13 8.23 -7.18
CA GLU A 89 10.35 9.16 -6.08
C GLU A 89 9.04 9.40 -5.33
N CYS A 90 9.12 9.62 -4.02
CA CYS A 90 7.98 9.99 -3.19
C CYS A 90 8.39 10.91 -2.04
N THR A 91 7.41 11.54 -1.41
CA THR A 91 7.59 12.29 -0.18
C THR A 91 6.97 11.50 0.97
N LEU A 92 7.76 11.12 1.95
CA LEU A 92 7.30 10.63 3.23
C LEU A 92 6.96 11.82 4.13
N ILE A 93 5.74 11.85 4.65
CA ILE A 93 5.35 12.73 5.74
C ILE A 93 5.38 11.88 7.00
N VAL A 94 6.28 12.19 7.91
CA VAL A 94 6.48 11.46 9.18
C VAL A 94 6.64 12.43 10.32
N GLU A 95 5.83 12.29 11.38
CA GLU A 95 5.84 13.18 12.56
C GLU A 95 5.85 14.67 12.17
N GLU A 96 4.93 15.06 11.27
CA GLU A 96 4.78 16.40 10.70
C GLU A 96 6.00 16.93 9.92
N GLN A 97 6.89 16.05 9.47
CA GLN A 97 8.08 16.40 8.70
C GLN A 97 8.02 15.75 7.32
N GLU A 98 8.34 16.51 6.29
CA GLU A 98 8.50 15.99 4.94
C GLU A 98 9.93 15.45 4.72
N ARG A 99 10.04 14.27 4.12
CA ARG A 99 11.29 13.61 3.75
C ARG A 99 11.20 13.10 2.31
N PRO A 100 12.02 13.60 1.38
CA PRO A 100 12.10 13.02 0.05
C PRO A 100 12.69 11.60 0.13
N LEU A 101 12.06 10.66 -0.56
CA LEU A 101 12.56 9.31 -0.73
C LEU A 101 12.69 9.02 -2.23
N ARG A 102 13.66 8.18 -2.57
CA ARG A 102 13.95 7.72 -3.92
C ARG A 102 14.18 6.21 -3.95
N GLN A 103 14.31 5.66 -5.12
CA GLN A 103 14.58 4.25 -5.30
C GLN A 103 15.70 3.73 -4.36
N TRP A 104 15.40 2.64 -3.67
CA TRP A 104 16.21 1.93 -2.67
C TRP A 104 16.25 2.57 -1.28
N ASP A 105 15.60 3.68 -1.05
CA ASP A 105 15.42 4.19 0.31
C ASP A 105 14.47 3.28 1.09
N TYR A 106 14.85 2.97 2.33
CA TYR A 106 14.05 2.19 3.27
C TYR A 106 13.63 3.04 4.46
N PHE A 107 12.35 3.07 4.73
CA PHE A 107 11.77 3.68 5.93
C PHE A 107 11.36 2.58 6.91
N HIS A 108 11.97 2.59 8.09
CA HIS A 108 11.54 1.79 9.24
C HIS A 108 10.56 2.61 10.07
N CYS A 109 9.36 2.10 10.24
CA CYS A 109 8.27 2.73 10.96
C CYS A 109 8.01 1.95 12.26
N PRO A 110 8.51 2.39 13.42
CA PRO A 110 8.10 1.82 14.69
C PRO A 110 6.60 1.99 14.95
N ALA A 111 6.05 1.17 15.84
CA ALA A 111 4.66 1.32 16.27
C ALA A 111 4.36 2.77 16.72
N ASP A 112 3.14 3.21 16.48
CA ASP A 112 2.62 4.53 16.83
C ASP A 112 3.28 5.72 16.10
N THR A 113 4.13 5.47 15.10
CA THR A 113 4.73 6.53 14.28
C THR A 113 3.73 7.03 13.25
N ARG A 114 3.40 8.29 13.30
CA ARG A 114 2.44 8.92 12.36
C ARG A 114 3.09 9.18 11.02
N HIS A 115 2.48 8.67 9.95
CA HIS A 115 3.06 8.78 8.62
C HIS A 115 2.03 8.67 7.48
N VAL A 116 2.45 9.09 6.29
CA VAL A 116 1.85 8.82 4.97
C VAL A 116 2.90 9.03 3.89
N ILE A 117 2.78 8.32 2.78
CA ILE A 117 3.62 8.51 1.60
C ILE A 117 2.80 9.16 0.48
N VAL A 118 3.39 10.13 -0.20
CA VAL A 118 2.81 10.85 -1.33
C VAL A 118 3.73 10.72 -2.53
N GLY A 119 3.21 10.40 -3.70
CA GLY A 119 4.00 10.36 -4.93
C GLY A 119 4.67 11.70 -5.24
N ALA A 120 5.89 11.66 -5.78
CA ALA A 120 6.66 12.84 -6.14
C ALA A 120 7.44 12.60 -7.45
N GLY A 121 8.27 13.56 -7.86
CA GLY A 121 9.02 13.48 -9.10
C GLY A 121 8.15 13.60 -10.35
N ASP A 122 8.62 13.03 -11.48
CA ASP A 122 8.00 13.19 -12.79
C ASP A 122 7.16 11.96 -13.22
N GLY A 123 7.11 10.90 -12.39
CA GLY A 123 6.42 9.65 -12.74
C GLY A 123 5.97 8.85 -11.51
N PRO A 124 5.42 7.63 -11.74
CA PRO A 124 4.92 6.80 -10.65
C PRO A 124 6.04 6.29 -9.74
N CYS A 125 5.73 6.19 -8.46
CA CYS A 125 6.59 5.60 -7.44
C CYS A 125 5.98 4.28 -6.97
N ALA A 126 6.77 3.21 -6.96
CA ALA A 126 6.39 1.91 -6.42
C ALA A 126 7.06 1.66 -5.08
N ILE A 127 6.28 1.26 -4.09
CA ILE A 127 6.72 1.06 -2.71
C ILE A 127 6.26 -0.32 -2.24
N LEU A 128 7.21 -1.16 -1.82
CA LEU A 128 6.90 -2.36 -1.05
C LEU A 128 6.55 -1.94 0.37
N MET A 129 5.40 -2.37 0.85
CA MET A 129 4.90 -2.11 2.20
C MET A 129 4.73 -3.43 2.93
N ILE A 130 5.26 -3.50 4.15
CA ILE A 130 5.18 -4.67 5.02
C ILE A 130 4.77 -4.17 6.41
N GLY A 131 3.67 -4.69 6.93
CA GLY A 131 3.18 -4.39 8.27
C GLY A 131 3.02 -5.67 9.09
N ALA A 132 3.38 -5.64 10.36
CA ALA A 132 3.08 -6.72 11.27
C ALA A 132 1.56 -6.82 11.50
N ARG A 133 1.06 -8.02 11.81
CA ARG A 133 -0.36 -8.24 12.13
C ARG A 133 -0.52 -8.66 13.58
N PRO A 134 -1.00 -7.78 14.45
CA PRO A 134 -1.28 -8.09 15.84
C PRO A 134 -2.63 -8.83 15.96
N GLU A 135 -2.87 -9.48 17.09
CA GLU A 135 -4.19 -10.03 17.40
C GLU A 135 -5.29 -8.94 17.51
N VAL A 136 -4.88 -7.73 17.92
CA VAL A 136 -5.77 -6.56 18.03
C VAL A 136 -5.10 -5.40 17.30
N GLU A 137 -5.67 -5.02 16.18
CA GLU A 137 -5.22 -3.84 15.43
C GLU A 137 -5.61 -2.56 16.17
N THR A 138 -4.67 -1.63 16.24
CA THR A 138 -4.91 -0.27 16.70
C THR A 138 -4.42 0.68 15.63
N ILE A 139 -5.30 1.56 15.18
CA ILE A 139 -5.00 2.57 14.18
C ILE A 139 -5.53 3.92 14.65
N ARG A 140 -4.85 4.99 14.28
CA ARG A 140 -5.27 6.36 14.59
C ARG A 140 -5.02 7.27 13.41
N TYR A 141 -5.99 8.12 13.11
CA TYR A 141 -5.96 9.11 12.04
C TYR A 141 -5.97 10.52 12.64
N PRO A 142 -4.82 11.10 12.99
CA PRO A 142 -4.75 12.47 13.47
C PRO A 142 -4.93 13.47 12.33
N VAL A 143 -5.38 14.68 12.67
CA VAL A 143 -5.34 15.80 11.73
C VAL A 143 -3.91 16.28 11.58
N SER A 144 -3.46 16.48 10.34
CA SER A 144 -2.12 16.98 9.99
C SER A 144 -2.21 18.10 8.98
N GLU A 145 -1.68 19.27 9.33
CA GLU A 145 -1.59 20.41 8.39
C GLU A 145 -0.62 20.13 7.24
N VAL A 146 0.41 19.34 7.49
CA VAL A 146 1.40 18.96 6.46
C VAL A 146 0.77 18.00 5.46
N ALA A 147 0.13 16.93 5.93
CA ALA A 147 -0.54 15.94 5.07
C ALA A 147 -1.76 16.53 4.34
N ALA A 148 -2.43 17.52 4.94
CA ALA A 148 -3.58 18.20 4.33
C ALA A 148 -3.21 18.91 3.02
N LYS A 149 -1.97 19.37 2.84
CA LYS A 149 -1.48 19.98 1.58
C LYS A 149 -1.61 19.02 0.38
N TYR A 150 -1.58 17.73 0.65
CA TYR A 150 -1.68 16.64 -0.32
C TYR A 150 -3.06 15.95 -0.30
N GLY A 151 -4.00 16.52 0.47
CA GLY A 151 -5.29 15.87 0.70
C GLY A 151 -5.20 14.54 1.45
N ALA A 152 -4.16 14.32 2.21
CA ALA A 152 -3.86 13.08 2.93
C ALA A 152 -4.15 13.16 4.44
N SER A 153 -4.88 14.15 4.91
CA SER A 153 -5.28 14.29 6.32
C SER A 153 -6.75 13.90 6.51
N ALA A 154 -7.07 13.23 7.59
CA ALA A 154 -8.44 13.08 8.04
C ALA A 154 -9.06 14.47 8.36
N ALA A 155 -10.37 14.61 8.19
CA ALA A 155 -11.09 15.85 8.49
C ALA A 155 -11.16 16.15 10.00
N LYS A 156 -11.15 15.09 10.81
CA LYS A 156 -11.06 15.13 12.28
C LYS A 156 -10.26 13.94 12.78
N GLU A 157 -9.71 14.06 13.99
CA GLU A 157 -9.03 12.94 14.65
C GLU A 157 -10.05 11.82 14.95
N THR A 158 -9.70 10.59 14.56
CA THR A 158 -10.51 9.39 14.80
C THR A 158 -9.65 8.13 14.83
N ASP A 159 -10.14 7.09 15.52
CA ASP A 159 -9.57 5.74 15.51
C ASP A 159 -10.42 4.79 14.63
N ASP A 160 -11.47 5.31 13.98
CA ASP A 160 -12.38 4.57 13.12
C ASP A 160 -12.01 4.79 11.64
N PRO A 161 -11.56 3.74 10.91
CA PRO A 161 -11.25 3.83 9.49
C PRO A 161 -12.42 4.27 8.62
N ASP A 162 -13.63 3.80 8.90
CA ASP A 162 -14.82 4.15 8.12
C ASP A 162 -15.13 5.65 8.24
N GLU A 163 -14.93 6.21 9.43
CA GLU A 163 -15.07 7.64 9.65
C GLU A 163 -13.94 8.44 8.99
N ALA A 164 -12.69 7.98 9.09
CA ALA A 164 -11.54 8.64 8.50
C ALA A 164 -11.66 8.73 6.97
N TYR A 165 -12.12 7.66 6.34
CA TYR A 165 -12.24 7.52 4.88
C TYR A 165 -13.64 7.86 4.35
N ALA A 166 -14.55 8.42 5.15
CA ALA A 166 -15.91 8.73 4.71
C ALA A 166 -15.98 9.62 3.45
N ASP A 167 -15.04 10.55 3.30
CA ASP A 167 -14.91 11.44 2.14
C ASP A 167 -13.85 10.95 1.12
N TRP A 168 -13.30 9.74 1.30
CA TRP A 168 -12.35 9.18 0.35
C TRP A 168 -13.09 8.66 -0.87
N PRO A 169 -12.79 9.19 -2.07
CA PRO A 169 -13.63 8.93 -3.24
C PRO A 169 -13.41 7.54 -3.84
N GLY A 170 -14.46 7.05 -4.47
CA GLY A 170 -14.43 6.02 -5.49
C GLY A 170 -14.27 4.58 -5.01
N GLU A 171 -14.41 3.68 -5.95
CA GLU A 171 -14.19 2.25 -5.78
C GLU A 171 -12.80 1.85 -6.27
N TYR A 172 -12.25 0.76 -5.72
CA TYR A 172 -11.04 0.15 -6.25
C TYR A 172 -11.41 -0.82 -7.38
N LEU A 173 -10.97 -0.52 -8.58
CA LEU A 173 -11.21 -1.34 -9.77
C LEU A 173 -9.97 -2.16 -10.14
N PRO A 174 -10.16 -3.39 -10.62
CA PRO A 174 -9.05 -4.21 -11.09
C PRO A 174 -8.41 -3.60 -12.33
N MET A 175 -7.07 -3.61 -12.38
CA MET A 175 -6.31 -3.11 -13.51
C MET A 175 -5.01 -3.89 -13.73
N ARG A 176 -4.39 -3.69 -14.87
CA ARG A 176 -3.02 -4.15 -15.16
C ARG A 176 -2.09 -2.94 -15.28
N LEU A 177 -0.97 -2.98 -14.58
CA LEU A 177 0.11 -2.02 -14.74
C LEU A 177 1.22 -2.62 -15.62
N THR A 178 1.83 -1.78 -16.45
CA THR A 178 2.99 -2.19 -17.26
C THR A 178 4.27 -2.00 -16.44
N TRP A 179 5.11 -3.02 -16.41
CA TRP A 179 6.44 -2.96 -15.79
C TRP A 179 7.56 -3.02 -16.85
N PRO A 180 8.68 -2.30 -16.68
CA PRO A 180 8.88 -1.28 -15.64
C PRO A 180 7.83 -0.18 -15.74
N LEU A 181 7.55 0.49 -14.62
CA LEU A 181 6.57 1.57 -14.58
C LEU A 181 7.00 2.68 -15.55
N ASP A 182 6.14 3.00 -16.50
CA ASP A 182 6.36 4.07 -17.45
C ASP A 182 5.95 5.41 -16.82
N ALA A 183 6.83 6.41 -16.88
CA ALA A 183 6.55 7.76 -16.38
C ALA A 183 5.31 8.38 -17.08
N ASP A 184 5.07 8.02 -18.35
CA ASP A 184 3.94 8.52 -19.13
C ASP A 184 2.66 7.67 -18.97
N ALA A 185 2.75 6.50 -18.34
CA ALA A 185 1.60 5.62 -18.10
C ALA A 185 0.77 6.10 -16.92
N LYS A 186 0.22 7.31 -17.04
CA LYS A 186 -0.95 7.66 -16.25
C LYS A 186 -2.15 7.06 -16.97
N PRO A 187 -2.78 6.02 -16.39
CA PRO A 187 -3.96 5.42 -17.01
C PRO A 187 -5.12 6.38 -17.01
#